data_587712b5959a4dc628230801f7f8863b
#
_entry.id   587712b5959a4dc628230801f7f8863b
#
_cell.length_a   1.000
_cell.length_b   1.000
_cell.length_c   1.000
_cell.angle_alpha   90.00
_cell.angle_beta   90.00
_cell.angle_gamma   90.00
#
_symmetry.space_group_name_H-M   'P 1'
#
loop_
_entity.id
_entity.type
_entity.pdbx_description
1 polymer ?
#
loop_
_entity_poly.entity_id
_entity_poly.type
_entity_poly.pdbx_seq_one_letter_code
_entity_poly.pdbx_strand_id
1 'polypeptide(L)'
;MEQSILPQHLKTRRTFVRTQLIVEIFSKYRKTHNDAVFDAYTADVRLCRSSHILTGLPDAYGRGRIIGDYRRVALYGVSRLIKHKQGKKLSLDSAMSTESIIRDREELSEQIRALNELNQMASSYGFDISEPARSAREAVQWPYFAYLAAVKEQNGAAMSLGRASTFLDIYFERDLASGAITEKQAQEVIDDFVIKLRIVRFLWTPEYDELFAGDPTWVTESIAGVGDDGRPLVTKTSFRFLQTL
;
A
#
# COMPACT_ATOMS: atom_id res chain seq x y z
N MET A 1 8.93 23.39 26.36
CA MET A 1 9.21 22.32 27.35
C MET A 1 8.46 21.07 26.89
N GLU A 2 9.08 20.31 26.00
CA GLU A 2 8.52 19.01 25.58
C GLU A 2 9.07 17.91 26.47
N GLN A 3 8.18 17.34 27.26
CA GLN A 3 8.50 16.19 28.09
C GLN A 3 8.59 14.94 27.20
N SER A 4 9.78 14.37 27.13
CA SER A 4 10.04 13.13 26.41
C SER A 4 9.23 11.98 27.05
N ILE A 5 8.30 11.42 26.27
CA ILE A 5 7.53 10.24 26.62
C ILE A 5 8.40 9.00 26.36
N LEU A 6 9.33 8.72 27.25
CA LEU A 6 10.02 7.44 27.29
C LEU A 6 9.46 6.62 28.47
N PRO A 7 9.07 5.35 28.27
CA PRO A 7 8.55 4.50 29.34
C PRO A 7 9.54 4.38 30.48
N GLN A 8 9.06 4.47 31.72
CA GLN A 8 9.88 4.50 32.95
C GLN A 8 10.78 3.26 33.16
N HIS A 9 10.44 2.12 32.59
CA HIS A 9 11.23 0.89 32.70
C HIS A 9 12.54 0.90 31.90
N LEU A 10 12.73 1.86 30.99
CA LEU A 10 13.99 2.05 30.26
C LEU A 10 14.98 2.98 30.98
N LYS A 11 14.62 3.52 32.17
CA LYS A 11 15.48 4.45 32.94
C LYS A 11 16.57 3.77 33.78
N THR A 12 16.57 2.47 33.88
CA THR A 12 17.47 1.73 34.79
C THR A 12 18.33 0.71 34.08
N ARG A 13 19.13 1.08 33.11
CA ARG A 13 20.42 0.43 32.78
C ARG A 13 21.04 1.03 31.53
N ARG A 14 22.23 1.61 31.73
CA ARG A 14 23.15 2.18 30.76
C ARG A 14 22.71 3.55 30.22
N THR A 15 23.49 4.55 30.57
CA THR A 15 23.54 5.85 29.90
C THR A 15 23.81 5.61 28.40
N PHE A 16 22.73 5.55 27.62
CA PHE A 16 22.86 5.48 26.18
C PHE A 16 23.34 6.85 25.73
N VAL A 17 24.61 6.97 25.41
CA VAL A 17 25.12 8.16 24.75
C VAL A 17 24.44 8.20 23.39
N ARG A 18 23.38 8.99 23.26
CA ARG A 18 22.76 9.27 21.97
C ARG A 18 23.81 9.95 21.12
N THR A 19 24.36 9.23 20.17
CA THR A 19 25.23 9.88 19.18
C THR A 19 24.38 10.89 18.41
N GLN A 20 24.93 12.06 18.15
CA GLN A 20 24.25 13.13 17.40
C GLN A 20 23.71 12.59 16.06
N LEU A 21 24.43 11.66 15.43
CA LEU A 21 24.03 10.95 14.23
C LEU A 21 22.67 10.26 14.38
N ILE A 22 22.42 9.54 15.48
CA ILE A 22 21.14 8.86 15.70
C ILE A 22 20.00 9.88 15.86
N VAL A 23 20.24 10.95 16.60
CA VAL A 23 19.23 12.02 16.76
C VAL A 23 18.90 12.66 15.41
N GLU A 24 19.94 12.96 14.60
CA GLU A 24 19.75 13.55 13.27
C GLU A 24 18.99 12.64 12.31
N ILE A 25 19.27 11.33 12.33
CA ILE A 25 18.52 10.35 11.50
C ILE A 25 17.05 10.39 11.83
N PHE A 26 16.69 10.26 13.11
CA PHE A 26 15.29 10.22 13.51
C PHE A 26 14.55 11.55 13.40
N SER A 27 15.24 12.68 13.52
CA SER A 27 14.62 14.00 13.37
C SER A 27 14.57 14.51 11.93
N LYS A 28 15.58 14.16 11.10
CA LYS A 28 15.72 14.68 9.75
C LYS A 28 15.04 13.83 8.68
N TYR A 29 15.08 12.51 8.84
CA TYR A 29 14.64 11.58 7.80
C TYR A 29 13.29 10.92 8.08
N ARG A 30 12.81 10.95 9.31
CA ARG A 30 11.51 10.43 9.68
C ARG A 30 10.42 11.48 9.47
N LYS A 31 10.02 11.65 8.23
CA LYS A 31 9.01 12.62 7.82
C LYS A 31 7.85 11.91 7.12
N THR A 32 6.65 12.43 7.34
CA THR A 32 5.52 12.07 6.47
C THR A 32 5.77 12.61 5.06
N HIS A 33 5.09 12.05 4.07
CA HIS A 33 5.17 12.57 2.71
C HIS A 33 4.80 14.07 2.64
N ASN A 34 3.75 14.47 3.35
CA ASN A 34 3.32 15.87 3.39
C ASN A 34 4.38 16.79 4.02
N ASP A 35 4.98 16.38 5.14
CA ASP A 35 6.06 17.16 5.77
C ASP A 35 7.21 17.36 4.79
N ALA A 36 7.61 16.32 4.06
CA ALA A 36 8.71 16.43 3.10
C ALA A 36 8.38 17.39 1.94
N VAL A 37 7.15 17.37 1.42
CA VAL A 37 6.70 18.29 0.36
C VAL A 37 6.66 19.73 0.85
N PHE A 38 6.08 19.98 2.02
CA PHE A 38 5.98 21.35 2.57
C PHE A 38 7.32 21.89 3.04
N ASP A 39 8.22 21.05 3.50
CA ASP A 39 9.59 21.46 3.85
C ASP A 39 10.41 21.88 2.62
N ALA A 40 10.11 21.31 1.45
CA ALA A 40 10.76 21.70 0.20
C ALA A 40 10.32 23.09 -0.31
N TYR A 41 9.23 23.64 0.21
CA TYR A 41 8.75 24.95 -0.23
C TYR A 41 9.65 26.07 0.26
N THR A 42 10.09 26.91 -0.67
CA THR A 42 10.77 28.17 -0.33
C THR A 42 9.78 29.18 0.24
N ALA A 43 10.28 30.24 0.87
CA ALA A 43 9.46 31.35 1.36
C ALA A 43 8.62 31.98 0.22
N ASP A 44 9.19 32.10 -0.98
CA ASP A 44 8.52 32.66 -2.15
C ASP A 44 7.38 31.78 -2.64
N VAL A 45 7.59 30.45 -2.67
CA VAL A 45 6.52 29.50 -3.02
C VAL A 45 5.38 29.57 -2.00
N ARG A 46 5.69 29.65 -0.71
CA ARG A 46 4.68 29.81 0.35
C ARG A 46 3.89 31.11 0.19
N LEU A 47 4.57 32.22 -0.13
CA LEU A 47 3.93 33.52 -0.39
C LEU A 47 3.03 33.46 -1.63
N CYS A 48 3.51 32.87 -2.73
CA CYS A 48 2.72 32.71 -3.95
C CYS A 48 1.46 31.83 -3.72
N ARG A 49 1.54 30.82 -2.86
CA ARG A 49 0.39 30.03 -2.48
C ARG A 49 -0.61 30.81 -1.62
N SER A 50 -0.14 31.49 -0.58
CA SER A 50 -1.00 32.28 0.31
C SER A 50 -1.67 33.47 -0.41
N SER A 51 -1.04 34.00 -1.46
CA SER A 51 -1.61 35.03 -2.33
C SER A 51 -2.46 34.49 -3.51
N HIS A 52 -2.65 33.17 -3.57
CA HIS A 52 -3.40 32.49 -4.64
C HIS A 52 -2.84 32.68 -6.07
N ILE A 53 -1.56 33.08 -6.20
CA ILE A 53 -0.84 33.12 -7.50
C ILE A 53 -0.57 31.68 -7.96
N LEU A 54 -0.18 30.80 -7.04
CA LEU A 54 -0.07 29.38 -7.28
C LEU A 54 -1.28 28.68 -6.66
N THR A 55 -2.02 27.96 -7.48
CA THR A 55 -3.15 27.13 -7.08
C THR A 55 -2.83 25.65 -7.28
N GLY A 56 -3.56 24.79 -6.62
CA GLY A 56 -3.41 23.35 -6.70
C GLY A 56 -2.95 22.72 -5.39
N LEU A 57 -2.96 21.40 -5.37
CA LEU A 57 -2.58 20.57 -4.22
C LEU A 57 -1.35 19.74 -4.59
N PRO A 58 -0.13 20.29 -4.47
CA PRO A 58 1.10 19.62 -4.89
C PRO A 58 1.33 18.32 -4.12
N ASP A 59 0.83 18.20 -2.91
CA ASP A 59 0.83 16.97 -2.14
C ASP A 59 0.01 15.85 -2.80
N ALA A 60 -1.08 16.17 -3.50
CA ALA A 60 -1.88 15.18 -4.22
C ALA A 60 -1.23 14.72 -5.53
N TYR A 61 -0.50 15.60 -6.20
CA TYR A 61 0.10 15.33 -7.52
C TYR A 61 1.59 15.02 -7.46
N GLY A 62 2.29 15.53 -6.46
CA GLY A 62 3.72 15.28 -6.25
C GLY A 62 4.04 13.89 -5.69
N ARG A 63 3.05 13.13 -5.25
CA ARG A 63 3.24 11.76 -4.80
C ARG A 63 3.58 10.87 -5.98
N GLY A 64 4.73 10.22 -5.90
CA GLY A 64 5.02 9.11 -6.79
C GLY A 64 3.91 8.08 -6.65
N ARG A 65 3.17 7.86 -7.72
CA ARG A 65 2.12 6.85 -7.75
C ARG A 65 2.78 5.49 -7.91
N ILE A 66 2.98 4.81 -6.79
CA ILE A 66 3.57 3.49 -6.79
C ILE A 66 2.45 2.47 -6.93
N ILE A 67 2.50 1.68 -7.99
CA ILE A 67 1.68 0.49 -8.10
C ILE A 67 2.35 -0.58 -7.24
N GLY A 68 1.70 -0.97 -6.15
CA GLY A 68 2.15 -2.07 -5.32
C GLY A 68 1.96 -3.42 -6.03
N ASP A 69 2.83 -4.38 -5.76
CA ASP A 69 2.55 -5.76 -6.15
C ASP A 69 1.60 -6.41 -5.13
N TYR A 70 0.32 -6.05 -5.25
CA TYR A 70 -0.77 -6.51 -4.37
C TYR A 70 -0.97 -8.03 -4.42
N ARG A 71 -0.54 -8.69 -5.52
CA ARG A 71 -0.60 -10.14 -5.72
C ARG A 71 0.19 -10.90 -4.66
N ARG A 72 1.21 -10.28 -4.09
CA ARG A 72 2.08 -10.93 -3.10
C ARG A 72 1.32 -11.44 -1.89
N VAL A 73 0.27 -10.74 -1.46
CA VAL A 73 -0.56 -11.20 -0.34
C VAL A 73 -1.32 -12.47 -0.72
N ALA A 74 -1.88 -12.53 -1.93
CA ALA A 74 -2.55 -13.73 -2.42
C ALA A 74 -1.59 -14.90 -2.68
N LEU A 75 -0.38 -14.61 -3.20
CA LEU A 75 0.59 -15.65 -3.54
C LEU A 75 1.29 -16.26 -2.32
N TYR A 76 1.56 -15.47 -1.29
CA TYR A 76 2.45 -15.89 -0.21
C TYR A 76 1.78 -15.89 1.18
N GLY A 77 0.68 -15.18 1.36
CA GLY A 77 0.14 -14.88 2.66
C GLY A 77 1.00 -13.91 3.48
N VAL A 78 0.39 -13.26 4.45
CA VAL A 78 1.07 -12.26 5.29
C VAL A 78 2.16 -12.88 6.16
N SER A 79 1.93 -14.07 6.70
CA SER A 79 2.90 -14.77 7.57
C SER A 79 4.25 -14.98 6.87
N ARG A 80 4.24 -15.43 5.61
CA ARG A 80 5.45 -15.64 4.83
C ARG A 80 6.14 -14.32 4.49
N LEU A 81 5.36 -13.27 4.19
CA LEU A 81 5.90 -11.94 3.91
C LEU A 81 6.61 -11.36 5.13
N ILE A 82 6.02 -11.48 6.33
CA ILE A 82 6.63 -11.07 7.60
C ILE A 82 7.94 -11.83 7.83
N LYS A 83 7.91 -13.17 7.71
CA LYS A 83 9.11 -14.01 7.90
C LYS A 83 10.24 -13.61 6.94
N HIS A 84 9.92 -13.30 5.70
CA HIS A 84 10.90 -12.82 4.72
C HIS A 84 11.53 -11.48 5.14
N LYS A 85 10.70 -10.52 5.63
CA LYS A 85 11.19 -9.22 6.11
C LYS A 85 12.03 -9.36 7.37
N GLN A 86 11.66 -10.24 8.29
CA GLN A 86 12.44 -10.56 9.48
C GLN A 86 13.82 -11.13 9.10
N GLY A 87 13.87 -12.06 8.15
CA GLY A 87 15.12 -12.60 7.64
C GLY A 87 16.02 -11.53 7.03
N LYS A 88 15.46 -10.62 6.21
CA LYS A 88 16.20 -9.47 5.68
C LYS A 88 16.72 -8.56 6.79
N LYS A 89 15.91 -8.27 7.80
CA LYS A 89 16.30 -7.43 8.94
C LYS A 89 17.48 -8.04 9.71
N LEU A 90 17.48 -9.36 9.90
CA LEU A 90 18.59 -10.07 10.54
C LEU A 90 19.87 -10.04 9.69
N SER A 91 19.76 -10.12 8.37
CA SER A 91 20.92 -10.04 7.46
C SER A 91 21.59 -8.67 7.44
N LEU A 92 20.91 -7.62 7.90
CA LEU A 92 21.47 -6.28 8.09
C LEU A 92 22.18 -6.10 9.43
N ASP A 93 22.29 -7.16 10.24
CA ASP A 93 22.95 -7.11 11.53
C ASP A 93 24.47 -7.13 11.33
N SER A 94 25.07 -5.95 11.40
CA SER A 94 26.53 -5.79 11.29
C SER A 94 27.06 -5.12 12.56
N ALA A 95 28.33 -5.38 12.87
CA ALA A 95 29.01 -4.77 14.00
C ALA A 95 29.14 -3.24 13.88
N MET A 96 29.01 -2.70 12.67
CA MET A 96 29.03 -1.26 12.38
C MET A 96 27.66 -0.81 11.86
N SER A 97 26.94 -0.04 12.69
CA SER A 97 25.69 0.60 12.27
C SER A 97 25.98 1.88 11.50
N THR A 98 25.80 1.83 10.19
CA THR A 98 25.82 3.01 9.32
C THR A 98 24.42 3.65 9.26
N GLU A 99 24.33 4.90 8.77
CA GLU A 99 23.05 5.57 8.53
C GLU A 99 22.12 4.75 7.65
N SER A 100 22.64 4.18 6.56
CA SER A 100 21.84 3.35 5.65
C SER A 100 21.31 2.09 6.31
N ILE A 101 22.10 1.42 7.12
CA ILE A 101 21.67 0.22 7.86
C ILE A 101 20.57 0.56 8.86
N ILE A 102 20.70 1.69 9.55
CA ILE A 102 19.66 2.14 10.51
C ILE A 102 18.35 2.41 9.78
N ARG A 103 18.40 3.11 8.64
CA ARG A 103 17.21 3.38 7.81
C ARG A 103 16.57 2.11 7.29
N ASP A 104 17.35 1.20 6.74
CA ASP A 104 16.84 -0.06 6.19
C ASP A 104 16.20 -0.93 7.28
N ARG A 105 16.75 -0.94 8.49
CA ARG A 105 16.18 -1.64 9.64
C ARG A 105 14.89 -0.99 10.14
N GLU A 106 14.81 0.33 10.15
CA GLU A 106 13.59 1.07 10.48
C GLU A 106 12.51 0.76 9.46
N GLU A 107 12.82 0.88 8.17
CA GLU A 107 11.91 0.58 7.07
C GLU A 107 11.35 -0.86 7.14
N LEU A 108 12.22 -1.86 7.33
CA LEU A 108 11.79 -3.24 7.48
C LEU A 108 10.92 -3.46 8.72
N SER A 109 11.18 -2.72 9.81
CA SER A 109 10.36 -2.81 11.03
C SER A 109 8.97 -2.23 10.80
N GLU A 110 8.87 -1.10 10.11
CA GLU A 110 7.59 -0.48 9.74
C GLU A 110 6.80 -1.37 8.76
N GLN A 111 7.47 -1.99 7.79
CA GLN A 111 6.83 -2.94 6.88
C GLN A 111 6.28 -4.17 7.62
N ILE A 112 7.00 -4.70 8.60
CA ILE A 112 6.52 -5.82 9.44
C ILE A 112 5.31 -5.37 10.27
N ARG A 113 5.35 -4.18 10.86
CA ARG A 113 4.23 -3.60 11.60
C ARG A 113 2.99 -3.47 10.72
N ALA A 114 3.16 -2.86 9.54
CA ALA A 114 2.07 -2.66 8.59
C ALA A 114 1.45 -4.00 8.11
N LEU A 115 2.25 -5.04 7.90
CA LEU A 115 1.74 -6.37 7.56
C LEU A 115 0.93 -7.01 8.71
N ASN A 116 1.33 -6.82 9.96
CA ASN A 116 0.54 -7.27 11.11
C ASN A 116 -0.78 -6.50 11.23
N GLU A 117 -0.76 -5.19 11.04
CA GLU A 117 -1.96 -4.35 11.02
C GLU A 117 -2.91 -4.75 9.88
N LEU A 118 -2.35 -5.05 8.69
CA LEU A 118 -3.13 -5.56 7.55
C LEU A 118 -3.84 -6.88 7.90
N ASN A 119 -3.14 -7.80 8.54
CA ASN A 119 -3.72 -9.08 8.98
C ASN A 119 -4.82 -8.86 10.02
N GLN A 120 -4.59 -7.95 10.98
CA GLN A 120 -5.59 -7.59 11.97
C GLN A 120 -6.83 -6.96 11.34
N MET A 121 -6.65 -6.07 10.38
CA MET A 121 -7.75 -5.47 9.61
C MET A 121 -8.56 -6.55 8.89
N ALA A 122 -7.92 -7.45 8.15
CA ALA A 122 -8.61 -8.53 7.44
C ALA A 122 -9.38 -9.44 8.40
N SER A 123 -8.79 -9.76 9.55
CA SER A 123 -9.42 -10.58 10.59
C SER A 123 -10.68 -9.91 11.16
N SER A 124 -10.71 -8.59 11.29
CA SER A 124 -11.90 -7.85 11.74
C SER A 124 -13.08 -7.96 10.77
N TYR A 125 -12.81 -8.28 9.51
CA TYR A 125 -13.79 -8.59 8.48
C TYR A 125 -14.07 -10.09 8.30
N GLY A 126 -13.49 -10.93 9.16
CA GLY A 126 -13.67 -12.38 9.12
C GLY A 126 -12.81 -13.12 8.11
N PHE A 127 -11.72 -12.51 7.62
CA PHE A 127 -10.79 -13.12 6.67
C PHE A 127 -9.44 -13.39 7.30
N ASP A 128 -8.89 -14.57 7.03
CA ASP A 128 -7.53 -14.95 7.41
C ASP A 128 -6.61 -14.88 6.17
N ILE A 129 -5.85 -13.79 6.08
CA ILE A 129 -4.88 -13.57 5.01
C ILE A 129 -3.46 -14.00 5.39
N SER A 130 -3.30 -14.72 6.49
CA SER A 130 -1.99 -15.23 6.94
C SER A 130 -1.38 -16.21 5.95
N GLU A 131 -2.22 -16.98 5.27
CA GLU A 131 -1.85 -18.01 4.30
C GLU A 131 -2.16 -17.58 2.85
N PRO A 132 -1.53 -18.22 1.84
CA PRO A 132 -1.84 -17.98 0.43
C PRO A 132 -3.32 -18.21 0.09
N ALA A 133 -3.82 -17.46 -0.89
CA ALA A 133 -5.17 -17.62 -1.40
C ALA A 133 -5.39 -19.00 -2.02
N ARG A 134 -6.49 -19.65 -1.65
CA ARG A 134 -6.85 -21.01 -2.08
C ARG A 134 -7.98 -21.04 -3.11
N SER A 135 -8.70 -19.94 -3.29
CA SER A 135 -9.83 -19.82 -4.21
C SER A 135 -9.78 -18.52 -5.00
N ALA A 136 -10.55 -18.44 -6.08
CA ALA A 136 -10.70 -17.21 -6.86
C ALA A 136 -11.22 -16.05 -6.00
N ARG A 137 -12.17 -16.31 -5.10
CA ARG A 137 -12.70 -15.31 -4.16
C ARG A 137 -11.61 -14.76 -3.22
N GLU A 138 -10.79 -15.65 -2.65
CA GLU A 138 -9.65 -15.23 -1.82
C GLU A 138 -8.59 -14.49 -2.64
N ALA A 139 -8.28 -14.97 -3.86
CA ALA A 139 -7.32 -14.32 -4.74
C ALA A 139 -7.72 -12.90 -5.15
N VAL A 140 -9.00 -12.58 -5.17
CA VAL A 140 -9.53 -11.23 -5.35
C VAL A 140 -9.48 -10.43 -4.04
N GLN A 141 -9.90 -11.03 -2.94
CA GLN A 141 -10.05 -10.34 -1.66
C GLN A 141 -8.70 -9.99 -1.01
N TRP A 142 -7.67 -10.84 -1.10
CA TRP A 142 -6.33 -10.58 -0.54
C TRP A 142 -5.66 -9.36 -1.18
N PRO A 143 -5.56 -9.26 -2.52
CA PRO A 143 -5.08 -8.05 -3.18
C PRO A 143 -5.91 -6.81 -2.87
N TYR A 144 -7.22 -6.94 -2.67
CA TYR A 144 -8.06 -5.82 -2.27
C TYR A 144 -7.65 -5.26 -0.91
N PHE A 145 -7.38 -6.11 0.08
CA PHE A 145 -6.88 -5.64 1.38
C PHE A 145 -5.51 -4.95 1.24
N ALA A 146 -4.60 -5.50 0.43
CA ALA A 146 -3.32 -4.88 0.15
C ALA A 146 -3.47 -3.52 -0.57
N TYR A 147 -4.44 -3.42 -1.47
CA TYR A 147 -4.78 -2.17 -2.15
C TYR A 147 -5.33 -1.13 -1.17
N LEU A 148 -6.20 -1.51 -0.25
CA LEU A 148 -6.71 -0.61 0.79
C LEU A 148 -5.58 -0.05 1.67
N ALA A 149 -4.60 -0.88 2.04
CA ALA A 149 -3.43 -0.44 2.78
C ALA A 149 -2.60 0.59 1.99
N ALA A 150 -2.43 0.36 0.68
CA ALA A 150 -1.75 1.30 -0.20
C ALA A 150 -2.52 2.62 -0.37
N VAL A 151 -3.85 2.58 -0.47
CA VAL A 151 -4.70 3.79 -0.50
C VAL A 151 -4.53 4.59 0.78
N LYS A 152 -4.54 3.92 1.94
CA LYS A 152 -4.32 4.56 3.24
C LYS A 152 -2.95 5.21 3.33
N GLU A 153 -1.90 4.51 2.93
CA GLU A 153 -0.51 4.99 3.02
C GLU A 153 -0.24 6.16 2.08
N GLN A 154 -0.64 6.04 0.83
CA GLN A 154 -0.39 7.07 -0.17
C GLN A 154 -1.40 8.21 -0.11
N ASN A 155 -2.58 7.97 0.40
CA ASN A 155 -3.67 8.95 0.50
C ASN A 155 -3.88 9.77 -0.79
N GLY A 156 -3.85 9.10 -1.94
CA GLY A 156 -3.89 9.73 -3.26
C GLY A 156 -5.21 9.52 -3.99
N ALA A 157 -5.58 10.50 -4.80
CA ALA A 157 -6.81 10.44 -5.60
C ALA A 157 -6.76 9.34 -6.66
N ALA A 158 -5.61 9.14 -7.29
CA ALA A 158 -5.43 8.16 -8.35
C ALA A 158 -4.48 7.05 -7.89
N MET A 159 -5.05 5.88 -7.72
CA MET A 159 -4.36 4.70 -7.23
C MET A 159 -4.55 3.56 -8.22
N SER A 160 -3.51 3.23 -8.97
CA SER A 160 -3.56 2.16 -9.97
C SER A 160 -3.52 0.79 -9.31
N LEU A 161 -4.36 -0.11 -9.80
CA LEU A 161 -4.38 -1.52 -9.39
C LEU A 161 -3.30 -2.33 -10.12
N GLY A 162 -2.99 -1.95 -11.36
CA GLY A 162 -2.01 -2.63 -12.20
C GLY A 162 -2.69 -3.58 -13.19
N ARG A 163 -2.13 -4.77 -13.37
CA ARG A 163 -2.68 -5.81 -14.25
C ARG A 163 -3.16 -6.98 -13.38
N ALA A 164 -4.28 -6.78 -12.69
CA ALA A 164 -4.84 -7.80 -11.80
C ALA A 164 -5.59 -8.88 -12.57
N SER A 165 -6.28 -8.54 -13.66
CA SER A 165 -7.11 -9.46 -14.44
C SER A 165 -6.36 -10.70 -14.93
N THR A 166 -5.15 -10.54 -15.45
CA THR A 166 -4.31 -11.66 -15.91
C THR A 166 -3.88 -12.58 -14.77
N PHE A 167 -3.56 -12.00 -13.62
CA PHE A 167 -3.20 -12.76 -12.43
C PHE A 167 -4.39 -13.55 -11.87
N LEU A 168 -5.53 -12.90 -11.74
CA LEU A 168 -6.75 -13.49 -11.18
C LEU A 168 -7.27 -14.64 -12.03
N ASP A 169 -7.10 -14.56 -13.36
CA ASP A 169 -7.55 -15.59 -14.30
C ASP A 169 -7.03 -16.99 -13.95
N ILE A 170 -5.83 -17.10 -13.40
CA ILE A 170 -5.23 -18.37 -12.96
C ILE A 170 -6.13 -19.07 -11.92
N TYR A 171 -6.66 -18.32 -10.98
CA TYR A 171 -7.53 -18.85 -9.93
C TYR A 171 -8.94 -19.13 -10.44
N PHE A 172 -9.47 -18.23 -11.28
CA PHE A 172 -10.79 -18.41 -11.87
C PHE A 172 -10.85 -19.66 -12.77
N GLU A 173 -9.89 -19.82 -13.69
CA GLU A 173 -9.86 -20.98 -14.57
C GLU A 173 -9.66 -22.28 -13.79
N ARG A 174 -8.85 -22.29 -12.74
CA ARG A 174 -8.70 -23.45 -11.87
C ARG A 174 -10.01 -23.80 -11.15
N ASP A 175 -10.68 -22.84 -10.55
CA ASP A 175 -11.89 -23.06 -9.76
C ASP A 175 -13.08 -23.40 -10.66
N LEU A 176 -13.15 -22.87 -11.88
CA LEU A 176 -14.12 -23.24 -12.91
C LEU A 176 -13.89 -24.68 -13.41
N ALA A 177 -12.64 -25.03 -13.70
CA ALA A 177 -12.29 -26.38 -14.18
C ALA A 177 -12.57 -27.46 -13.13
N SER A 178 -12.43 -27.13 -11.85
CA SER A 178 -12.77 -28.05 -10.74
C SER A 178 -14.27 -28.09 -10.40
N GLY A 179 -15.07 -27.19 -10.98
CA GLY A 179 -16.48 -27.04 -10.63
C GLY A 179 -16.74 -26.40 -9.28
N ALA A 180 -15.70 -25.79 -8.65
CA ALA A 180 -15.83 -25.08 -7.37
C ALA A 180 -16.69 -23.82 -7.50
N ILE A 181 -16.68 -23.19 -8.67
CA ILE A 181 -17.53 -22.03 -9.02
C ILE A 181 -18.13 -22.22 -10.42
N THR A 182 -19.23 -21.54 -10.68
CA THR A 182 -19.83 -21.39 -12.01
C THR A 182 -19.38 -20.11 -12.68
N GLU A 183 -19.54 -19.98 -14.02
CA GLU A 183 -19.24 -18.74 -14.75
C GLU A 183 -20.02 -17.54 -14.18
N LYS A 184 -21.28 -17.75 -13.78
CA LYS A 184 -22.08 -16.70 -13.14
C LYS A 184 -21.45 -16.24 -11.83
N GLN A 185 -21.03 -17.17 -10.98
CA GLN A 185 -20.36 -16.85 -9.72
C GLN A 185 -18.99 -16.18 -9.95
N ALA A 186 -18.26 -16.58 -10.99
CA ALA A 186 -17.01 -15.93 -11.38
C ALA A 186 -17.25 -14.46 -11.76
N GLN A 187 -18.29 -14.15 -12.53
CA GLN A 187 -18.67 -12.80 -12.85
C GLN A 187 -19.09 -12.02 -11.61
N GLU A 188 -19.94 -12.59 -10.74
CA GLU A 188 -20.38 -11.95 -9.49
C GLU A 188 -19.21 -11.57 -8.57
N VAL A 189 -18.13 -12.36 -8.53
CA VAL A 189 -16.92 -12.04 -7.75
C VAL A 189 -16.19 -10.82 -8.33
N ILE A 190 -16.11 -10.69 -9.65
CA ILE A 190 -15.51 -9.54 -10.32
C ILE A 190 -16.39 -8.30 -10.16
N ASP A 191 -17.70 -8.44 -10.30
CA ASP A 191 -18.66 -7.35 -10.10
C ASP A 191 -18.54 -6.77 -8.67
N ASP A 192 -18.53 -7.63 -7.66
CA ASP A 192 -18.33 -7.24 -6.26
C ASP A 192 -16.99 -6.51 -6.06
N PHE A 193 -15.93 -7.00 -6.70
CA PHE A 193 -14.61 -6.36 -6.63
C PHE A 193 -14.61 -4.96 -7.25
N VAL A 194 -15.18 -4.80 -8.43
CA VAL A 194 -15.27 -3.49 -9.11
C VAL A 194 -16.13 -2.51 -8.31
N ILE A 195 -17.25 -2.98 -7.74
CA ILE A 195 -18.08 -2.18 -6.83
C ILE A 195 -17.27 -1.73 -5.60
N LYS A 196 -16.52 -2.64 -4.99
CA LYS A 196 -15.65 -2.31 -3.85
C LYS A 196 -14.60 -1.26 -4.21
N LEU A 197 -13.98 -1.38 -5.38
CA LEU A 197 -13.03 -0.39 -5.89
C LEU A 197 -13.69 0.98 -6.10
N ARG A 198 -14.95 1.01 -6.52
CA ARG A 198 -15.72 2.25 -6.67
C ARG A 198 -16.09 2.90 -5.34
N ILE A 199 -16.27 2.12 -4.29
CA ILE A 199 -16.62 2.60 -2.95
C ILE A 199 -15.42 3.15 -2.19
N VAL A 200 -14.20 2.69 -2.51
CA VAL A 200 -12.98 3.11 -1.82
C VAL A 200 -12.80 4.62 -1.86
N ARG A 201 -12.49 5.19 -0.70
CA ARG A 201 -12.16 6.60 -0.53
C ARG A 201 -10.75 6.72 0.04
N PHE A 202 -10.09 7.83 -0.27
CA PHE A 202 -8.90 8.28 0.42
C PHE A 202 -9.26 9.38 1.43
N LEU A 203 -8.37 9.66 2.36
CA LEU A 203 -8.59 10.72 3.35
C LEU A 203 -8.38 12.08 2.67
N TRP A 204 -9.35 12.94 2.77
CA TRP A 204 -9.35 14.26 2.17
C TRP A 204 -9.11 15.32 3.24
N THR A 205 -8.35 16.38 2.88
CA THR A 205 -8.39 17.59 3.66
C THR A 205 -9.65 18.39 3.32
N PRO A 206 -10.12 19.27 4.21
CA PRO A 206 -11.28 20.13 3.89
C PRO A 206 -11.12 20.91 2.59
N GLU A 207 -9.94 21.42 2.31
CA GLU A 207 -9.63 22.18 1.09
C GLU A 207 -9.69 21.29 -0.16
N TYR A 208 -9.29 20.02 -0.03
CA TYR A 208 -9.38 19.07 -1.14
C TYR A 208 -10.84 18.67 -1.39
N ASP A 209 -11.61 18.47 -0.32
CA ASP A 209 -13.03 18.12 -0.40
C ASP A 209 -13.84 19.20 -1.09
N GLU A 210 -13.51 20.47 -0.84
CA GLU A 210 -14.14 21.62 -1.49
C GLU A 210 -13.97 21.61 -3.03
N LEU A 211 -12.82 21.14 -3.51
CA LEU A 211 -12.48 21.11 -4.93
C LEU A 211 -12.97 19.85 -5.65
N PHE A 212 -12.99 18.73 -4.95
CA PHE A 212 -13.20 17.39 -5.52
C PHE A 212 -14.23 16.57 -4.74
N ALA A 213 -15.17 17.25 -4.05
CA ALA A 213 -16.17 16.61 -3.22
C ALA A 213 -16.95 15.52 -3.98
N GLY A 214 -17.02 14.35 -3.39
CA GLY A 214 -17.78 13.23 -3.94
C GLY A 214 -17.02 12.33 -4.91
N ASP A 215 -15.84 12.72 -5.38
CA ASP A 215 -15.08 11.88 -6.28
C ASP A 215 -14.55 10.60 -5.58
N PRO A 216 -14.75 9.42 -6.17
CA PRO A 216 -14.12 8.20 -5.68
C PRO A 216 -12.63 8.20 -5.98
N THR A 217 -11.89 7.25 -5.38
CA THR A 217 -10.53 6.96 -5.81
C THR A 217 -10.52 6.53 -7.28
N TRP A 218 -9.67 7.17 -8.08
CA TRP A 218 -9.50 6.81 -9.50
C TRP A 218 -8.64 5.58 -9.60
N VAL A 219 -9.28 4.45 -9.80
CA VAL A 219 -8.61 3.16 -9.91
C VAL A 219 -8.34 2.85 -11.37
N THR A 220 -7.09 2.56 -11.71
CA THR A 220 -6.72 2.15 -13.06
C THR A 220 -6.32 0.68 -13.07
N GLU A 221 -7.04 -0.12 -13.84
CA GLU A 221 -6.67 -1.50 -14.17
C GLU A 221 -6.14 -1.55 -15.60
N SER A 222 -4.99 -2.18 -15.80
CA SER A 222 -4.42 -2.43 -17.13
C SER A 222 -4.88 -3.79 -17.62
N ILE A 223 -5.74 -3.79 -18.63
CA ILE A 223 -6.29 -5.02 -19.22
C ILE A 223 -5.47 -5.43 -20.43
N ALA A 224 -5.24 -6.74 -20.57
CA ALA A 224 -4.49 -7.33 -21.68
C ALA A 224 -3.02 -6.87 -21.77
N GLY A 225 -2.49 -6.73 -22.97
CA GLY A 225 -1.09 -6.41 -23.24
C GLY A 225 -0.32 -7.65 -23.67
N VAL A 226 1.01 -7.55 -23.65
CA VAL A 226 1.94 -8.61 -24.07
C VAL A 226 2.88 -8.91 -22.92
N GLY A 227 3.16 -10.19 -22.68
CA GLY A 227 4.18 -10.65 -21.73
C GLY A 227 5.58 -10.52 -22.30
N ASP A 228 6.60 -10.67 -21.44
CA ASP A 228 8.01 -10.62 -21.84
C ASP A 228 8.38 -11.71 -22.84
N ASP A 229 7.62 -12.79 -22.89
CA ASP A 229 7.74 -13.90 -23.83
C ASP A 229 6.94 -13.70 -25.14
N GLY A 230 6.36 -12.53 -25.35
CA GLY A 230 5.57 -12.18 -26.54
C GLY A 230 4.13 -12.72 -26.53
N ARG A 231 3.69 -13.45 -25.49
CA ARG A 231 2.32 -13.94 -25.42
C ARG A 231 1.31 -12.82 -25.15
N PRO A 232 0.13 -12.85 -25.77
CA PRO A 232 -0.94 -11.95 -25.40
C PRO A 232 -1.43 -12.28 -23.98
N LEU A 233 -1.66 -11.23 -23.18
CA LEU A 233 -2.17 -11.33 -21.81
C LEU A 233 -3.68 -11.07 -21.72
N VAL A 234 -4.39 -11.29 -22.82
CA VAL A 234 -5.85 -11.26 -22.87
C VAL A 234 -6.38 -12.55 -22.25
N THR A 235 -7.21 -12.42 -21.24
CA THR A 235 -7.79 -13.54 -20.49
C THR A 235 -9.30 -13.42 -20.41
N LYS A 236 -9.99 -14.49 -20.04
CA LYS A 236 -11.44 -14.45 -19.81
C LYS A 236 -11.79 -13.47 -18.69
N THR A 237 -10.95 -13.39 -17.66
CA THR A 237 -11.14 -12.42 -16.57
C THR A 237 -10.99 -10.97 -17.05
N SER A 238 -10.19 -10.72 -18.09
CA SER A 238 -10.16 -9.41 -18.74
C SER A 238 -11.55 -9.03 -19.32
N PHE A 239 -12.24 -9.96 -19.92
CA PHE A 239 -13.60 -9.74 -20.42
C PHE A 239 -14.63 -9.62 -19.30
N ARG A 240 -14.46 -10.33 -18.17
CA ARG A 240 -15.34 -10.17 -17.00
C ARG A 240 -15.26 -8.75 -16.43
N PHE A 241 -14.05 -8.16 -16.38
CA PHE A 241 -13.90 -6.75 -16.01
C PHE A 241 -14.61 -5.80 -16.96
N LEU A 242 -14.48 -6.03 -18.28
CA LEU A 242 -15.16 -5.21 -19.30
C LEU A 242 -16.69 -5.37 -19.25
N GLN A 243 -17.18 -6.52 -18.84
CA GLN A 243 -18.63 -6.77 -18.73
C GLN A 243 -19.25 -6.04 -17.54
N THR A 244 -18.48 -5.77 -16.49
CA THR A 244 -18.93 -5.04 -15.29
C THR A 244 -19.05 -3.53 -15.54
N LEU A 245 -18.31 -2.97 -16.49
CA LEU A 245 -18.25 -1.54 -16.79
C LEU A 245 -19.41 -1.09 -17.67
#